data_b1dab723f88a39319213c6ab27965a18
#
_entry.id   b1dab723f88a39319213c6ab27965a18
#
_cell.length_a   1.000
_cell.length_b   1.000
_cell.length_c   1.000
_cell.angle_alpha   90.00
_cell.angle_beta   90.00
_cell.angle_gamma   90.00
#
_symmetry.space_group_name_H-M   'P 1'
#
loop_
_entity.id
_entity.type
_entity.pdbx_description
1 polymer ?
#
loop_
_entity_poly.entity_id
_entity_poly.type
_entity_poly.pdbx_seq_one_letter_code
_entity_poly.pdbx_strand_id
1 'polypeptide(L)'
;AIKITIRKYFYVAWIVYGVGIFICYQVYRSMIRMSSHGTADFAKAADIKKAGLAAKETGFVVGRNPFNDKIMLHNGPEHVLLVAPTRSGKGVCNMVPTGICWKHSIFLFDPKGELWTFTAAWRKKHMRQKVMKFEPLCKDGSSAKWNPFAEIDFQSFEELTDVSTISEMMVKTGEGGSKDPFWE
;
A
#
# COMPACT_ATOMS: atom_id res chain seq x y z
N ALA A 1 -8.23 44.01 60.33
CA ALA A 1 -9.18 43.11 59.63
C ALA A 1 -9.38 43.47 58.16
N ILE A 2 -9.68 44.71 57.77
CA ILE A 2 -10.00 45.18 56.44
C ILE A 2 -8.86 44.92 55.42
N LYS A 3 -7.58 45.23 55.76
CA LYS A 3 -6.43 45.01 54.86
C LYS A 3 -6.21 43.54 54.47
N ILE A 4 -6.49 42.60 55.36
CA ILE A 4 -6.35 41.18 55.13
C ILE A 4 -7.42 40.68 54.18
N THR A 5 -8.65 41.18 54.30
CA THR A 5 -9.77 40.84 53.41
C THR A 5 -9.54 41.32 52.00
N ILE A 6 -9.10 42.58 51.81
CA ILE A 6 -8.78 43.14 50.46
C ILE A 6 -7.68 42.33 49.80
N ARG A 7 -6.65 41.89 50.51
CA ARG A 7 -5.54 41.10 49.97
C ARG A 7 -6.01 39.72 49.50
N LYS A 8 -6.95 39.07 50.21
CA LYS A 8 -7.56 37.79 49.79
C LYS A 8 -8.34 37.93 48.47
N TYR A 9 -9.15 38.98 48.33
CA TYR A 9 -9.91 39.22 47.10
C TYR A 9 -8.99 39.52 45.91
N PHE A 10 -7.87 40.18 46.15
CA PHE A 10 -6.88 40.45 45.12
C PHE A 10 -6.21 39.18 44.60
N TYR A 11 -5.86 38.24 45.47
CA TYR A 11 -5.33 36.93 45.06
C TYR A 11 -6.36 36.10 44.30
N VAL A 12 -7.60 36.08 44.75
CA VAL A 12 -8.69 35.35 44.05
C VAL A 12 -8.91 35.92 42.66
N ALA A 13 -8.91 37.25 42.50
CA ALA A 13 -9.04 37.92 41.19
C ALA A 13 -7.89 37.55 40.27
N TRP A 14 -6.65 37.50 40.73
CA TRP A 14 -5.50 37.08 39.94
C TRP A 14 -5.56 35.62 39.51
N ILE A 15 -6.04 34.74 40.37
CA ILE A 15 -6.21 33.31 40.04
C ILE A 15 -7.30 33.17 38.95
N VAL A 16 -8.43 33.84 39.09
CA VAL A 16 -9.53 33.79 38.10
C VAL A 16 -9.05 34.33 36.75
N TYR A 17 -8.29 35.43 36.74
CA TYR A 17 -7.72 36.03 35.54
C TYR A 17 -6.72 35.09 34.87
N GLY A 18 -5.85 34.45 35.65
CA GLY A 18 -4.88 33.44 35.12
C GLY A 18 -5.55 32.22 34.52
N VAL A 19 -6.60 31.70 35.18
CA VAL A 19 -7.39 30.61 34.63
C VAL A 19 -8.12 31.02 33.36
N GLY A 20 -8.67 32.23 33.31
CA GLY A 20 -9.31 32.77 32.10
C GLY A 20 -8.34 32.85 30.91
N ILE A 21 -7.12 33.38 31.12
CA ILE A 21 -6.09 33.43 30.09
C ILE A 21 -5.70 32.02 29.64
N PHE A 22 -5.55 31.09 30.58
CA PHE A 22 -5.18 29.71 30.25
C PHE A 22 -6.27 29.02 29.40
N ILE A 23 -7.54 29.21 29.74
CA ILE A 23 -8.66 28.69 28.95
C ILE A 23 -8.69 29.34 27.54
N CYS A 24 -8.55 30.67 27.45
CA CYS A 24 -8.48 31.37 26.16
C CYS A 24 -7.31 30.86 25.31
N TYR A 25 -6.15 30.64 25.92
CA TYR A 25 -4.99 30.08 25.23
C TYR A 25 -5.24 28.65 24.72
N GLN A 26 -5.89 27.79 25.50
CA GLN A 26 -6.26 26.44 25.08
C GLN A 26 -7.27 26.42 23.93
N VAL A 27 -8.27 27.30 24.00
CA VAL A 27 -9.27 27.47 22.92
C VAL A 27 -8.60 28.00 21.65
N TYR A 28 -7.75 29.05 21.77
CA TYR A 28 -6.98 29.57 20.65
C TYR A 28 -6.10 28.51 19.99
N ARG A 29 -5.38 27.73 20.80
CA ARG A 29 -4.55 26.61 20.32
C ARG A 29 -5.38 25.49 19.65
N SER A 30 -6.58 25.25 20.13
CA SER A 30 -7.53 24.31 19.52
C SER A 30 -8.04 24.80 18.16
N MET A 31 -8.36 26.10 18.05
CA MET A 31 -8.82 26.71 16.80
C MET A 31 -7.77 26.73 15.69
N ILE A 32 -6.48 26.99 16.04
CA ILE A 32 -5.37 26.97 15.08
C ILE A 32 -5.13 25.58 14.49
N ARG A 33 -5.52 24.51 15.22
CA ARG A 33 -5.40 23.12 14.72
C ARG A 33 -6.50 22.70 13.76
N MET A 34 -7.53 23.49 13.55
CA MET A 34 -8.55 23.24 12.54
C MET A 34 -8.01 23.67 11.19
N SER A 35 -7.29 22.77 10.49
CA SER A 35 -6.90 23.03 9.11
C SER A 35 -8.13 22.86 8.22
N SER A 36 -8.37 23.83 7.35
CA SER A 36 -9.46 23.81 6.35
C SER A 36 -9.36 22.63 5.37
N HIS A 37 -8.23 21.95 5.33
CA HIS A 37 -7.92 20.83 4.44
C HIS A 37 -7.74 19.49 5.16
N GLY A 38 -8.15 19.40 6.43
CA GLY A 38 -8.01 18.20 7.26
C GLY A 38 -6.83 18.26 8.22
N THR A 39 -6.64 17.19 8.98
CA THR A 39 -5.61 17.05 10.02
C THR A 39 -4.43 16.18 9.57
N ALA A 40 -4.26 15.97 8.26
CA ALA A 40 -3.16 15.19 7.74
C ALA A 40 -1.81 15.85 8.06
N ASP A 41 -0.89 15.07 8.59
CA ASP A 41 0.45 15.49 8.94
C ASP A 41 1.43 14.35 8.61
N PHE A 42 2.72 14.67 8.56
CA PHE A 42 3.74 13.64 8.39
C PHE A 42 3.80 12.71 9.59
N ALA A 43 3.89 11.41 9.32
CA ALA A 43 3.95 10.40 10.36
C ALA A 43 5.19 10.58 11.26
N LYS A 44 4.98 10.52 12.56
CA LYS A 44 6.05 10.51 13.57
C LYS A 44 6.55 9.07 13.79
N ALA A 45 7.68 8.91 14.44
CA ALA A 45 8.23 7.59 14.76
C ALA A 45 7.25 6.69 15.53
N ALA A 46 6.43 7.27 16.40
CA ALA A 46 5.38 6.57 17.14
C ALA A 46 4.26 6.05 16.24
N ASP A 47 3.88 6.83 15.22
CA ASP A 47 2.82 6.47 14.26
C ASP A 47 3.28 5.32 13.36
N ILE A 48 4.53 5.33 12.90
CA ILE A 48 5.14 4.25 12.12
C ILE A 48 5.16 2.95 12.93
N LYS A 49 5.53 3.03 14.22
CA LYS A 49 5.52 1.88 15.13
C LYS A 49 4.11 1.36 15.37
N LYS A 50 3.13 2.24 15.61
CA LYS A 50 1.71 1.90 15.81
C LYS A 50 1.10 1.26 14.56
N ALA A 51 1.46 1.73 13.38
CA ALA A 51 1.03 1.16 12.10
C ALA A 51 1.70 -0.20 11.80
N GLY A 52 2.64 -0.67 12.62
CA GLY A 52 3.28 -1.96 12.44
C GLY A 52 4.16 -2.07 11.19
N LEU A 53 4.62 -0.95 10.64
CA LEU A 53 5.45 -0.91 9.43
C LEU A 53 6.93 -1.21 9.71
N ALA A 54 7.33 -1.21 10.97
CA ALA A 54 8.71 -1.46 11.37
C ALA A 54 8.96 -2.95 11.64
N ALA A 55 10.16 -3.43 11.33
CA ALA A 55 10.69 -4.72 11.76
C ALA A 55 9.90 -5.97 11.29
N LYS A 56 9.40 -6.00 10.07
CA LYS A 56 8.85 -7.22 9.44
C LYS A 56 9.90 -7.86 8.54
N GLU A 57 9.86 -9.18 8.45
CA GLU A 57 10.79 -9.94 7.60
C GLU A 57 10.35 -10.05 6.15
N THR A 58 9.07 -9.84 5.89
CA THR A 58 8.45 -9.94 4.56
C THR A 58 7.30 -8.95 4.45
N GLY A 59 7.01 -8.46 3.27
CA GLY A 59 5.92 -7.55 3.02
C GLY A 59 6.14 -6.68 1.79
N PHE A 60 5.13 -5.90 1.47
CA PHE A 60 5.22 -4.86 0.45
C PHE A 60 6.10 -3.71 0.97
N VAL A 61 7.06 -3.28 0.16
CA VAL A 61 7.95 -2.17 0.52
C VAL A 61 7.21 -0.85 0.38
N VAL A 62 6.90 -0.23 1.52
CA VAL A 62 6.24 1.09 1.57
C VAL A 62 7.24 2.21 1.32
N GLY A 63 8.45 2.07 1.86
CA GLY A 63 9.49 3.07 1.75
C GLY A 63 10.57 2.88 2.80
N ARG A 64 11.30 3.96 3.07
CA ARG A 64 12.37 4.00 4.05
C ARG A 64 11.96 4.88 5.24
N ASN A 65 12.19 4.40 6.45
CA ASN A 65 11.86 5.13 7.67
C ASN A 65 12.81 6.33 7.84
N PRO A 66 12.29 7.58 7.89
CA PRO A 66 13.13 8.78 7.95
C PRO A 66 13.89 8.93 9.27
N PHE A 67 13.55 8.17 10.32
CA PHE A 67 14.17 8.29 11.63
C PHE A 67 15.33 7.31 11.86
N ASN A 68 15.34 6.17 11.17
CA ASN A 68 16.35 5.12 11.39
C ASN A 68 16.84 4.44 10.11
N ASP A 69 16.45 4.97 8.96
CA ASP A 69 16.84 4.53 7.62
C ASP A 69 16.53 3.05 7.27
N LYS A 70 15.70 2.38 8.08
CA LYS A 70 15.26 0.99 7.83
C LYS A 70 14.12 0.94 6.82
N ILE A 71 14.07 -0.14 6.05
CA ILE A 71 12.95 -0.40 5.13
C ILE A 71 11.68 -0.64 5.94
N MET A 72 10.60 0.02 5.55
CA MET A 72 9.27 -0.19 6.09
C MET A 72 8.51 -1.17 5.21
N LEU A 73 7.97 -2.22 5.82
CA LEU A 73 7.23 -3.28 5.14
C LEU A 73 5.80 -3.33 5.65
N HIS A 74 4.85 -3.37 4.71
CA HIS A 74 3.45 -3.65 4.99
C HIS A 74 3.16 -5.12 4.71
N ASN A 75 2.61 -5.83 5.69
CA ASN A 75 2.25 -7.25 5.60
C ASN A 75 0.87 -7.48 6.23
N GLY A 76 -0.10 -6.72 5.76
CA GLY A 76 -1.52 -6.85 6.10
C GLY A 76 -2.30 -7.42 4.92
N PRO A 77 -3.59 -7.75 5.11
CA PRO A 77 -4.48 -8.23 4.06
C PRO A 77 -4.99 -7.10 3.14
N GLU A 78 -4.69 -5.86 3.46
CA GLU A 78 -5.20 -4.70 2.75
C GLU A 78 -4.53 -4.52 1.38
N HIS A 79 -5.31 -4.07 0.42
CA HIS A 79 -4.80 -3.69 -0.89
C HIS A 79 -3.99 -2.40 -0.81
N VAL A 80 -2.92 -2.32 -1.59
CA VAL A 80 -2.06 -1.14 -1.67
C VAL A 80 -2.23 -0.46 -3.02
N LEU A 81 -2.63 0.81 -3.02
CA LEU A 81 -2.69 1.65 -4.21
C LEU A 81 -1.51 2.62 -4.22
N LEU A 82 -0.66 2.51 -5.25
CA LEU A 82 0.47 3.43 -5.46
C LEU A 82 0.19 4.34 -6.65
N VAL A 83 -0.08 5.60 -6.39
CA VAL A 83 -0.33 6.62 -7.41
C VAL A 83 0.91 7.50 -7.59
N ALA A 84 1.47 7.50 -8.78
CA ALA A 84 2.63 8.33 -9.09
C ALA A 84 2.77 8.48 -10.61
N PRO A 85 3.31 9.61 -11.11
CA PRO A 85 3.48 9.84 -12.54
C PRO A 85 4.47 8.85 -13.18
N THR A 86 4.51 8.82 -14.50
CA THR A 86 5.51 8.05 -15.24
C THR A 86 6.92 8.53 -14.90
N ARG A 87 7.89 7.60 -14.89
CA ARG A 87 9.31 7.86 -14.53
C ARG A 87 9.56 8.34 -13.10
N SER A 88 8.57 8.25 -12.21
CA SER A 88 8.72 8.59 -10.78
C SER A 88 9.44 7.53 -9.94
N GLY A 89 9.89 6.43 -10.55
CA GLY A 89 10.60 5.36 -9.84
C GLY A 89 9.71 4.32 -9.17
N LYS A 90 8.39 4.25 -9.46
CA LYS A 90 7.47 3.23 -8.88
C LYS A 90 8.04 1.81 -8.94
N GLY A 91 8.53 1.40 -10.11
CA GLY A 91 9.11 0.07 -10.32
C GLY A 91 10.33 -0.16 -9.44
N VAL A 92 11.29 0.75 -9.51
CA VAL A 92 12.58 0.61 -8.82
C VAL A 92 12.46 0.77 -7.30
N CYS A 93 11.64 1.71 -6.84
CA CYS A 93 11.54 2.03 -5.41
C CYS A 93 10.60 1.11 -4.62
N ASN A 94 9.58 0.52 -5.27
CA ASN A 94 8.58 -0.28 -4.58
C ASN A 94 8.48 -1.71 -5.12
N MET A 95 8.29 -1.89 -6.44
CA MET A 95 8.02 -3.21 -7.01
C MET A 95 9.24 -4.14 -6.98
N VAL A 96 10.42 -3.64 -7.40
CA VAL A 96 11.66 -4.43 -7.38
C VAL A 96 12.04 -4.81 -5.93
N PRO A 97 12.12 -3.87 -4.97
CA PRO A 97 12.39 -4.23 -3.58
C PRO A 97 11.33 -5.16 -2.97
N THR A 98 10.05 -4.96 -3.30
CA THR A 98 8.99 -5.89 -2.88
C THR A 98 9.22 -7.28 -3.45
N GLY A 99 9.53 -7.41 -4.74
CA GLY A 99 9.87 -8.68 -5.37
C GLY A 99 11.05 -9.40 -4.71
N ILE A 100 11.99 -8.66 -4.14
CA ILE A 100 13.15 -9.19 -3.41
C ILE A 100 12.80 -9.54 -1.96
N CYS A 101 11.96 -8.75 -1.28
CA CYS A 101 11.64 -8.93 0.14
C CYS A 101 10.44 -9.87 0.39
N TRP A 102 9.57 -10.07 -0.58
CA TRP A 102 8.36 -10.88 -0.44
C TRP A 102 8.68 -12.38 -0.48
N LYS A 103 8.58 -13.05 0.66
CA LYS A 103 8.98 -14.45 0.80
C LYS A 103 7.95 -15.47 0.28
N HIS A 104 6.72 -15.06 0.09
CA HIS A 104 5.63 -15.92 -0.37
C HIS A 104 5.46 -15.89 -1.90
N SER A 105 4.48 -16.61 -2.42
CA SER A 105 4.12 -16.57 -3.84
C SER A 105 3.76 -15.15 -4.26
N ILE A 106 4.15 -14.78 -5.48
CA ILE A 106 3.87 -13.47 -6.05
C ILE A 106 3.58 -13.62 -7.54
N PHE A 107 2.58 -12.90 -8.01
CA PHE A 107 2.32 -12.71 -9.42
C PHE A 107 2.62 -11.26 -9.79
N LEU A 108 3.42 -11.05 -10.81
CA LEU A 108 3.84 -9.72 -11.27
C LEU A 108 3.44 -9.52 -12.72
N PHE A 109 2.64 -8.50 -13.00
CA PHE A 109 2.38 -8.04 -14.35
C PHE A 109 3.50 -7.11 -14.81
N ASP A 110 4.31 -7.57 -15.77
CA ASP A 110 5.56 -6.92 -16.17
C ASP A 110 5.65 -6.75 -17.71
N PRO A 111 4.92 -5.78 -18.28
CA PRO A 111 4.90 -5.55 -19.74
C PRO A 111 6.25 -5.21 -20.32
N LYS A 112 7.21 -4.73 -19.50
CA LYS A 112 8.54 -4.31 -19.95
C LYS A 112 9.65 -5.32 -19.68
N GLY A 113 9.39 -6.37 -18.89
CA GLY A 113 10.38 -7.35 -18.47
C GLY A 113 11.41 -6.84 -17.45
N GLU A 114 11.22 -5.64 -16.90
CA GLU A 114 12.14 -5.05 -15.92
C GLU A 114 12.10 -5.81 -14.58
N LEU A 115 10.90 -6.13 -14.10
CA LEU A 115 10.73 -6.86 -12.84
C LEU A 115 11.33 -8.27 -12.93
N TRP A 116 11.12 -8.95 -14.04
CA TRP A 116 11.75 -10.24 -14.32
C TRP A 116 13.27 -10.14 -14.22
N THR A 117 13.86 -9.19 -14.92
CA THR A 117 15.31 -9.00 -14.97
C THR A 117 15.93 -8.78 -13.60
N PHE A 118 15.29 -7.97 -12.74
CA PHE A 118 15.84 -7.62 -11.43
C PHE A 118 15.51 -8.61 -10.32
N THR A 119 14.43 -9.39 -10.42
CA THR A 119 13.95 -10.19 -9.28
C THR A 119 14.02 -11.69 -9.49
N ALA A 120 13.91 -12.19 -10.73
CA ALA A 120 13.77 -13.62 -11.02
C ALA A 120 14.96 -14.45 -10.53
N ALA A 121 16.18 -14.02 -10.86
CA ALA A 121 17.39 -14.71 -10.46
C ALA A 121 17.58 -14.75 -8.94
N TRP A 122 17.28 -13.62 -8.28
CA TRP A 122 17.32 -13.53 -6.81
C TRP A 122 16.35 -14.52 -6.16
N ARG A 123 15.09 -14.52 -6.60
CA ARG A 123 14.05 -15.41 -6.06
C ARG A 123 14.40 -16.88 -6.25
N LYS A 124 14.90 -17.24 -7.42
CA LYS A 124 15.33 -18.62 -7.72
C LYS A 124 16.50 -19.02 -6.84
N LYS A 125 17.55 -18.19 -6.74
CA LYS A 125 18.81 -18.54 -6.07
C LYS A 125 18.72 -18.46 -4.54
N HIS A 126 18.17 -17.36 -4.02
CA HIS A 126 18.20 -17.06 -2.59
C HIS A 126 16.94 -17.51 -1.86
N MET A 127 15.79 -17.46 -2.51
CA MET A 127 14.51 -17.90 -1.92
C MET A 127 14.15 -19.34 -2.30
N ARG A 128 14.89 -19.96 -3.22
CA ARG A 128 14.65 -21.34 -3.73
C ARG A 128 13.22 -21.53 -4.28
N GLN A 129 12.67 -20.49 -4.85
CA GLN A 129 11.31 -20.52 -5.40
C GLN A 129 11.29 -20.96 -6.86
N LYS A 130 10.20 -21.61 -7.26
CA LYS A 130 9.92 -21.85 -8.68
C LYS A 130 9.52 -20.52 -9.31
N VAL A 131 10.31 -20.06 -10.30
CA VAL A 131 10.08 -18.80 -10.99
C VAL A 131 9.73 -19.11 -12.43
N MET A 132 8.59 -18.60 -12.89
CA MET A 132 8.08 -18.83 -14.23
C MET A 132 7.81 -17.48 -14.90
N LYS A 133 8.11 -17.39 -16.20
CA LYS A 133 7.78 -16.26 -17.05
C LYS A 133 6.72 -16.72 -18.06
N PHE A 134 5.60 -16.04 -18.11
CA PHE A 134 4.57 -16.26 -19.12
C PHE A 134 4.57 -15.08 -20.10
N GLU A 135 5.02 -15.34 -21.30
CA GLU A 135 5.14 -14.36 -22.39
C GLU A 135 4.55 -14.95 -23.67
N PRO A 136 3.24 -14.76 -23.92
CA PRO A 136 2.52 -15.43 -24.99
C PRO A 136 3.09 -15.16 -26.38
N LEU A 137 3.72 -14.01 -26.58
CA LEU A 137 4.31 -13.62 -27.89
C LEU A 137 5.78 -14.03 -28.03
N CYS A 138 6.36 -14.72 -27.07
CA CYS A 138 7.73 -15.19 -27.12
C CYS A 138 7.91 -16.28 -28.17
N LYS A 139 8.91 -16.10 -29.05
CA LYS A 139 9.20 -17.04 -30.15
C LYS A 139 10.36 -18.00 -29.85
N ASP A 140 11.15 -17.73 -28.82
CA ASP A 140 12.35 -18.52 -28.47
C ASP A 140 12.05 -19.74 -27.58
N GLY A 141 10.79 -19.96 -27.19
CA GLY A 141 10.38 -21.07 -26.36
C GLY A 141 10.73 -20.93 -24.86
N SER A 142 11.25 -19.80 -24.42
CA SER A 142 11.62 -19.56 -23.00
C SER A 142 10.41 -19.29 -22.11
N SER A 143 9.24 -19.02 -22.70
CA SER A 143 8.00 -18.79 -21.98
C SER A 143 7.41 -20.06 -21.37
N ALA A 144 6.88 -19.96 -20.19
CA ALA A 144 5.99 -21.00 -19.67
C ALA A 144 4.77 -21.17 -20.60
N LYS A 145 4.29 -22.41 -20.71
CA LYS A 145 3.09 -22.73 -21.48
C LYS A 145 1.95 -23.00 -20.50
N TRP A 146 0.79 -22.50 -20.81
CA TRP A 146 -0.43 -22.77 -20.08
C TRP A 146 -1.54 -23.17 -21.04
N ASN A 147 -2.24 -24.24 -20.72
CA ASN A 147 -3.40 -24.70 -21.45
C ASN A 147 -4.63 -24.52 -20.57
N PRO A 148 -5.50 -23.54 -20.84
CA PRO A 148 -6.69 -23.29 -20.03
C PRO A 148 -7.64 -24.50 -19.97
N PHE A 149 -7.70 -25.30 -21.06
CA PHE A 149 -8.56 -26.49 -21.10
C PHE A 149 -8.05 -27.62 -20.19
N ALA A 150 -6.81 -27.58 -19.73
CA ALA A 150 -6.29 -28.56 -18.78
C ALA A 150 -6.79 -28.34 -17.34
N GLU A 151 -7.41 -27.20 -17.09
CA GLU A 151 -8.02 -26.87 -15.79
C GLU A 151 -9.45 -27.40 -15.66
N ILE A 152 -10.06 -27.91 -16.76
CA ILE A 152 -11.42 -28.49 -16.74
C ILE A 152 -11.35 -29.89 -16.14
N ASP A 153 -12.05 -30.09 -15.03
CA ASP A 153 -12.22 -31.38 -14.42
C ASP A 153 -13.40 -32.13 -15.11
N PHE A 154 -13.06 -32.89 -16.13
CA PHE A 154 -14.06 -33.64 -16.91
C PHE A 154 -14.75 -34.69 -16.05
N GLN A 155 -16.06 -34.84 -16.22
CA GLN A 155 -16.95 -35.73 -15.47
C GLN A 155 -17.18 -35.28 -14.01
N SER A 156 -16.79 -34.03 -13.64
CA SER A 156 -17.16 -33.42 -12.38
C SER A 156 -18.52 -32.72 -12.47
N PHE A 157 -19.13 -32.45 -11.34
CA PHE A 157 -20.35 -31.63 -11.27
C PHE A 157 -20.11 -30.18 -11.73
N GLU A 158 -18.88 -29.72 -11.74
CA GLU A 158 -18.48 -28.36 -12.06
C GLU A 158 -18.04 -28.18 -13.53
N GLU A 159 -18.01 -29.27 -14.33
CA GLU A 159 -17.55 -29.24 -15.72
C GLU A 159 -18.18 -28.13 -16.56
N LEU A 160 -19.50 -27.97 -16.49
CA LEU A 160 -20.23 -26.95 -17.23
C LEU A 160 -19.88 -25.53 -16.78
N THR A 161 -19.63 -25.35 -15.49
CA THR A 161 -19.23 -24.06 -14.93
C THR A 161 -17.83 -23.69 -15.38
N ASP A 162 -16.90 -24.65 -15.38
CA ASP A 162 -15.51 -24.45 -15.83
C ASP A 162 -15.47 -24.12 -17.32
N VAL A 163 -16.20 -24.84 -18.13
CA VAL A 163 -16.32 -24.58 -19.58
C VAL A 163 -16.89 -23.18 -19.84
N SER A 164 -17.97 -22.81 -19.12
CA SER A 164 -18.58 -21.46 -19.26
C SER A 164 -17.60 -20.36 -18.87
N THR A 165 -16.91 -20.53 -17.76
CA THR A 165 -15.93 -19.55 -17.26
C THR A 165 -14.79 -19.36 -18.24
N ILE A 166 -14.22 -20.45 -18.79
CA ILE A 166 -13.14 -20.37 -19.78
C ILE A 166 -13.64 -19.77 -21.09
N SER A 167 -14.86 -20.10 -21.51
CA SER A 167 -15.49 -19.53 -22.71
C SER A 167 -15.68 -18.02 -22.56
N GLU A 168 -16.19 -17.54 -21.43
CA GLU A 168 -16.35 -16.11 -21.15
C GLU A 168 -15.02 -15.35 -21.12
N MET A 169 -13.96 -15.96 -20.59
CA MET A 169 -12.62 -15.38 -20.61
C MET A 169 -12.03 -15.26 -22.01
N MET A 170 -12.35 -16.19 -22.92
CA MET A 170 -11.79 -16.24 -24.27
C MET A 170 -12.61 -15.48 -25.30
N VAL A 171 -13.92 -15.45 -25.13
CA VAL A 171 -14.82 -14.81 -26.09
C VAL A 171 -15.18 -13.42 -25.55
N LYS A 172 -14.66 -12.41 -26.21
CA LYS A 172 -15.06 -11.03 -25.98
C LYS A 172 -16.51 -10.87 -26.46
N THR A 173 -17.45 -10.98 -25.55
CA THR A 173 -18.87 -10.74 -25.86
C THR A 173 -19.06 -9.28 -26.25
N GLY A 174 -19.42 -9.04 -27.51
CA GLY A 174 -19.59 -7.70 -28.10
C GLY A 174 -20.82 -6.93 -27.67
N GLU A 175 -21.42 -7.23 -26.51
CA GLU A 175 -22.57 -6.52 -25.97
C GLU A 175 -22.18 -5.74 -24.72
N GLY A 176 -22.02 -4.47 -24.87
CA GLY A 176 -21.68 -3.52 -23.79
C GLY A 176 -20.36 -2.83 -24.02
N GLY A 177 -20.06 -2.53 -25.27
CA GLY A 177 -18.81 -1.90 -25.68
C GLY A 177 -18.48 -0.65 -24.88
N SER A 178 -17.55 -0.76 -23.96
CA SER A 178 -16.69 0.37 -23.66
C SER A 178 -16.05 0.77 -24.98
N LYS A 179 -16.42 1.94 -25.48
CA LYS A 179 -15.75 2.57 -26.62
C LYS A 179 -14.36 3.06 -26.22
N ASP A 180 -13.57 2.19 -25.62
CA ASP A 180 -12.20 2.47 -25.26
C ASP A 180 -11.33 1.94 -26.39
N PRO A 181 -10.81 2.79 -27.29
CA PRO A 181 -10.02 2.38 -28.44
C PRO A 181 -8.69 1.70 -28.06
N PHE A 182 -8.36 1.65 -26.78
CA PHE A 182 -7.16 1.00 -26.27
C PHE A 182 -7.26 -0.55 -26.29
N TRP A 183 -8.48 -1.11 -26.38
CA TRP A 183 -8.73 -2.55 -26.31
C TRP A 183 -9.30 -3.17 -27.60
N GLU A 184 -9.33 -2.40 -28.72
CA GLU A 184 -9.64 -2.92 -30.05
C GLU A 184 -8.44 -3.49 -30.78
#